data_bc6bbaad2d224b123e6fbceb8e1d89a1
#
_entry.id   bc6bbaad2d224b123e6fbceb8e1d89a1
#
_cell.length_a   1.000
_cell.length_b   1.000
_cell.length_c   1.000
_cell.angle_alpha   90.00
_cell.angle_beta   90.00
_cell.angle_gamma   90.00
#
_symmetry.space_group_name_H-M   'P 1'
#
loop_
_entity.id
_entity.type
_entity.pdbx_description
1 polymer ?
#
loop_
_entity_poly.entity_id
_entity_poly.type
_entity_poly.pdbx_seq_one_letter_code
_entity_poly.pdbx_strand_id
1 'polypeptide(L)'
;PEYISVSNLAVALKIRYENFIEKLEELGYEETRPDYILSSEDSGLIAMEFNYEAIIDRGDSEDLKAREPAVDPSALPQRPPVVTIMGHVDHGKTTLLDYLRKSSVAATEHGGITQHIGAFSVPMPSGKTITFLDTPGHAAFLSMRQRGANVTDIVILVVAADDSVKPQTIEAINHAKAAKVPIIVAINKIDKENSNIDRVKQDLARHGVDVEDFGGDTQVVCVSGKTGQGMEELEEAAVTLSEILDMRSEVDGQAEGWVLEASIKSMGKVATVLVRRGTMRPGDFIVAGKTWARIRCLRNEAGVEILEAGPGTPVEVDGWREQPLAGDEVLQAPDEAKAKSVVDYRLEKEERDKMAEDMEAINTSRKVEQDKREREKEEARLAALAKEADEAAPEKQAAKAAGPKQIYFIVKGDVSGSVEAVLDSINVLGNKEVQPHVLRSGVGQLSEFDIEHAAAAKGHLINFNTAVEPNISRLAEEAKVSILDHNIIYRLVDDVKAELSKHLPPLVTQRVLGEAEIAQIFEITVKGRQQKNIAGCKVRNGSVFRNAKVRVLRNNKKIFDGMFPPFLPSFLSFRVFQKDEKTG
;
A
#
# COMPACT_ATOMS: atom_id res chain seq x y z
N PRO A 1 7.66 10.74 -29.30
CA PRO A 1 6.84 10.56 -28.10
C PRO A 1 6.48 9.09 -27.93
N GLU A 2 6.32 8.61 -26.71
CA GLU A 2 5.92 7.23 -26.42
C GLU A 2 4.49 6.94 -26.87
N TYR A 3 3.66 7.97 -26.95
CA TYR A 3 2.27 7.89 -27.36
C TYR A 3 1.93 9.01 -28.34
N ILE A 4 1.15 8.70 -29.35
CA ILE A 4 0.72 9.67 -30.36
C ILE A 4 -0.73 9.38 -30.78
N SER A 5 -1.57 10.42 -30.94
CA SER A 5 -2.91 10.21 -31.47
C SER A 5 -2.89 9.93 -32.98
N VAL A 6 -3.89 9.20 -33.46
CA VAL A 6 -4.06 8.87 -34.89
C VAL A 6 -4.03 10.13 -35.75
N SER A 7 -4.70 11.20 -35.31
CA SER A 7 -4.70 12.50 -36.02
C SER A 7 -3.32 13.14 -36.05
N ASN A 8 -2.59 13.13 -34.92
CA ASN A 8 -1.27 13.72 -34.83
C ASN A 8 -0.21 12.93 -35.63
N LEU A 9 -0.35 11.60 -35.67
CA LEU A 9 0.51 10.76 -36.49
C LEU A 9 0.29 11.03 -37.97
N ALA A 10 -0.95 11.16 -38.44
CA ALA A 10 -1.27 11.53 -39.82
C ALA A 10 -0.68 12.90 -40.22
N VAL A 11 -0.75 13.89 -39.31
CA VAL A 11 -0.14 15.21 -39.50
C VAL A 11 1.38 15.10 -39.54
N ALA A 12 1.97 14.33 -38.63
CA ALA A 12 3.43 14.13 -38.57
C ALA A 12 3.97 13.49 -39.84
N LEU A 13 3.26 12.50 -40.38
CA LEU A 13 3.59 11.83 -41.64
C LEU A 13 3.21 12.67 -42.89
N LYS A 14 2.57 13.84 -42.70
CA LYS A 14 2.08 14.72 -43.76
C LYS A 14 1.13 14.02 -44.74
N ILE A 15 0.30 13.10 -44.24
CA ILE A 15 -0.66 12.32 -45.00
C ILE A 15 -2.07 12.88 -44.74
N ARG A 16 -2.94 12.87 -45.75
CA ARG A 16 -4.37 13.20 -45.57
C ARG A 16 -5.00 12.17 -44.64
N TYR A 17 -5.79 12.65 -43.71
CA TYR A 17 -6.41 11.81 -42.68
C TYR A 17 -7.27 10.67 -43.29
N GLU A 18 -7.98 10.93 -44.37
CA GLU A 18 -8.79 9.93 -45.05
C GLU A 18 -7.97 8.74 -45.58
N ASN A 19 -6.85 9.03 -46.25
CA ASN A 19 -5.95 7.99 -46.80
C ASN A 19 -5.21 7.25 -45.66
N PHE A 20 -5.01 7.94 -44.54
CA PHE A 20 -4.40 7.34 -43.36
C PHE A 20 -5.32 6.32 -42.69
N ILE A 21 -6.62 6.62 -42.60
CA ILE A 21 -7.65 5.69 -42.08
C ILE A 21 -7.75 4.45 -42.96
N GLU A 22 -7.88 4.63 -44.27
CA GLU A 22 -7.96 3.49 -45.20
C GLU A 22 -6.80 2.52 -45.01
N LYS A 23 -5.60 3.06 -44.79
CA LYS A 23 -4.41 2.23 -44.54
C LYS A 23 -4.42 1.55 -43.19
N LEU A 24 -4.94 2.22 -42.12
CA LEU A 24 -5.09 1.61 -40.79
C LEU A 24 -6.09 0.44 -40.83
N GLU A 25 -7.20 0.59 -41.56
CA GLU A 25 -8.19 -0.48 -41.79
C GLU A 25 -7.58 -1.67 -42.56
N GLU A 26 -6.76 -1.40 -43.58
CA GLU A 26 -6.02 -2.44 -44.32
C GLU A 26 -5.04 -3.21 -43.42
N LEU A 27 -4.41 -2.53 -42.42
CA LEU A 27 -3.51 -3.13 -41.46
C LEU A 27 -4.25 -3.87 -40.32
N GLY A 28 -5.58 -3.81 -40.27
CA GLY A 28 -6.42 -4.51 -39.32
C GLY A 28 -6.65 -3.79 -38.00
N TYR A 29 -6.40 -2.47 -37.95
CA TYR A 29 -6.74 -1.67 -36.78
C TYR A 29 -8.26 -1.36 -36.81
N GLU A 30 -8.96 -1.82 -35.78
CA GLU A 30 -10.40 -1.61 -35.62
C GLU A 30 -10.77 -0.16 -35.23
N GLU A 31 -9.86 0.52 -34.53
CA GLU A 31 -10.08 1.86 -33.96
C GLU A 31 -9.35 2.92 -34.80
N THR A 32 -10.09 3.62 -35.63
CA THR A 32 -9.56 4.65 -36.57
C THR A 32 -9.91 6.07 -36.13
N ARG A 33 -10.38 6.29 -34.90
CA ARG A 33 -10.80 7.61 -34.42
C ARG A 33 -9.61 8.58 -34.29
N PRO A 34 -9.87 9.90 -34.57
CA PRO A 34 -8.82 10.91 -34.50
C PRO A 34 -8.11 10.99 -33.13
N ASP A 35 -8.87 10.74 -32.06
CA ASP A 35 -8.43 10.86 -30.67
C ASP A 35 -7.88 9.55 -30.10
N TYR A 36 -7.86 8.47 -30.90
CA TYR A 36 -7.29 7.21 -30.44
C TYR A 36 -5.78 7.33 -30.31
N ILE A 37 -5.23 6.82 -29.20
CA ILE A 37 -3.80 6.88 -28.92
C ILE A 37 -3.15 5.56 -29.32
N LEU A 38 -2.12 5.69 -30.14
CA LEU A 38 -1.26 4.61 -30.59
C LEU A 38 -0.03 4.54 -29.68
N SER A 39 0.41 3.32 -29.40
CA SER A 39 1.71 3.08 -28.74
C SER A 39 2.86 3.46 -29.65
N SER A 40 4.08 3.61 -29.08
CA SER A 40 5.27 3.89 -29.87
C SER A 40 5.61 2.75 -30.85
N GLU A 41 5.28 1.51 -30.48
CA GLU A 41 5.48 0.32 -31.32
C GLU A 41 4.52 0.33 -32.51
N ASP A 42 3.21 0.53 -32.26
CA ASP A 42 2.21 0.60 -33.30
C ASP A 42 2.45 1.78 -34.26
N SER A 43 2.75 2.96 -33.69
CA SER A 43 3.05 4.14 -34.50
C SER A 43 4.30 3.96 -35.36
N GLY A 44 5.30 3.23 -34.83
CA GLY A 44 6.50 2.85 -35.56
C GLY A 44 6.20 1.90 -36.72
N LEU A 45 5.40 0.86 -36.49
CA LEU A 45 4.98 -0.09 -37.53
C LEU A 45 4.19 0.62 -38.63
N ILE A 46 3.24 1.49 -38.25
CA ILE A 46 2.46 2.27 -39.21
C ILE A 46 3.38 3.21 -40.02
N ALA A 47 4.33 3.88 -39.38
CA ALA A 47 5.26 4.77 -40.07
C ALA A 47 6.14 4.01 -41.09
N MET A 48 6.57 2.79 -40.76
CA MET A 48 7.35 1.93 -41.68
C MET A 48 6.54 1.56 -42.92
N GLU A 49 5.24 1.31 -42.80
CA GLU A 49 4.37 1.02 -43.93
C GLU A 49 4.24 2.19 -44.92
N PHE A 50 4.40 3.41 -44.41
CA PHE A 50 4.49 4.62 -45.23
C PHE A 50 5.91 4.96 -45.69
N ASN A 51 6.86 4.03 -45.59
CA ASN A 51 8.27 4.19 -45.93
C ASN A 51 9.03 5.25 -45.11
N TYR A 52 8.63 5.47 -43.87
CA TYR A 52 9.37 6.29 -42.91
C TYR A 52 10.12 5.39 -41.93
N GLU A 53 11.33 5.77 -41.59
CA GLU A 53 12.10 5.15 -40.51
C GLU A 53 11.70 5.83 -39.20
N ALA A 54 11.11 5.05 -38.26
CA ALA A 54 10.71 5.55 -36.97
C ALA A 54 11.90 5.59 -36.00
N ILE A 55 12.32 6.78 -35.62
CA ILE A 55 13.32 6.98 -34.55
C ILE A 55 12.53 7.32 -33.28
N ILE A 56 12.50 6.39 -32.33
CA ILE A 56 11.88 6.60 -31.04
C ILE A 56 12.88 7.34 -30.16
N ASP A 57 12.73 8.65 -30.08
CA ASP A 57 13.50 9.45 -29.13
C ASP A 57 12.77 9.48 -27.78
N ARG A 58 13.31 8.73 -26.82
CA ARG A 58 12.78 8.67 -25.45
C ARG A 58 13.25 9.84 -24.58
N GLY A 59 14.07 10.74 -25.13
CA GLY A 59 14.65 11.85 -24.39
C GLY A 59 15.64 11.43 -23.30
N ASP A 60 16.04 10.18 -23.26
CA ASP A 60 16.91 9.58 -22.24
C ASP A 60 18.30 10.26 -22.14
N SER A 61 18.68 11.07 -23.10
CA SER A 61 19.92 11.85 -23.10
C SER A 61 19.86 13.09 -22.19
N GLU A 62 18.66 13.54 -21.84
CA GLU A 62 18.46 14.70 -20.96
C GLU A 62 18.49 14.32 -19.47
N ASP A 63 18.19 13.08 -19.15
CA ASP A 63 18.21 12.58 -17.77
C ASP A 63 19.64 12.29 -17.27
N LEU A 64 19.80 12.35 -15.94
CA LEU A 64 20.98 11.84 -15.26
C LEU A 64 20.86 10.34 -15.08
N LYS A 65 21.91 9.63 -15.45
CA LYS A 65 22.02 8.18 -15.23
C LYS A 65 23.18 7.90 -14.30
N ALA A 66 23.04 6.82 -13.51
CA ALA A 66 24.15 6.28 -12.74
C ALA A 66 25.32 5.95 -13.66
N ARG A 67 26.54 6.17 -13.17
CA ARG A 67 27.75 5.86 -13.94
C ARG A 67 27.87 4.37 -14.18
N GLU A 68 28.44 3.99 -15.31
CA GLU A 68 28.78 2.59 -15.58
C GLU A 68 29.74 2.03 -14.49
N PRO A 69 29.60 0.75 -14.13
CA PRO A 69 30.56 0.12 -13.22
C PRO A 69 31.99 0.26 -13.70
N ALA A 70 32.94 0.46 -12.78
CA ALA A 70 34.37 0.49 -13.14
C ALA A 70 34.79 -0.78 -13.87
N VAL A 71 35.64 -0.62 -14.88
CA VAL A 71 36.13 -1.73 -15.68
C VAL A 71 36.93 -2.74 -14.84
N ASP A 72 37.66 -2.27 -13.84
CA ASP A 72 38.41 -3.09 -12.89
C ASP A 72 38.03 -2.75 -11.45
N PRO A 73 37.06 -3.47 -10.86
CA PRO A 73 36.66 -3.26 -9.48
C PRO A 73 37.74 -3.53 -8.45
N SER A 74 38.74 -4.40 -8.77
CA SER A 74 39.77 -4.82 -7.83
C SER A 74 40.77 -3.70 -7.48
N ALA A 75 40.88 -2.69 -8.33
CA ALA A 75 41.75 -1.53 -8.09
C ALA A 75 41.12 -0.46 -7.17
N LEU A 76 39.83 -0.57 -6.87
CA LEU A 76 39.11 0.41 -6.08
C LEU A 76 39.38 0.21 -4.56
N PRO A 77 39.30 1.27 -3.77
CA PRO A 77 39.37 1.19 -2.31
C PRO A 77 38.19 0.42 -1.72
N GLN A 78 38.43 -0.27 -0.60
CA GLN A 78 37.38 -0.93 0.17
C GLN A 78 36.46 0.11 0.80
N ARG A 79 35.16 -0.19 0.82
CA ARG A 79 34.14 0.62 1.51
C ARG A 79 33.53 -0.12 2.70
N PRO A 80 32.96 0.61 3.67
CA PRO A 80 32.14 0.00 4.71
C PRO A 80 31.02 -0.85 4.10
N PRO A 81 30.84 -2.11 4.53
CA PRO A 81 29.70 -2.91 4.14
C PRO A 81 28.42 -2.36 4.76
N VAL A 82 27.33 -2.44 4.03
CA VAL A 82 26.00 -2.09 4.50
C VAL A 82 25.27 -3.36 4.91
N VAL A 83 24.85 -3.45 6.16
CA VAL A 83 24.24 -4.64 6.74
C VAL A 83 22.83 -4.31 7.22
N THR A 84 21.82 -4.97 6.67
CA THR A 84 20.44 -4.79 7.14
C THR A 84 20.04 -5.90 8.11
N ILE A 85 19.40 -5.52 9.21
CA ILE A 85 18.84 -6.46 10.17
C ILE A 85 17.36 -6.66 9.91
N MET A 86 16.97 -7.93 9.66
CA MET A 86 15.60 -8.32 9.33
C MET A 86 15.11 -9.44 10.24
N GLY A 87 13.80 -9.63 10.30
CA GLY A 87 13.18 -10.72 11.07
C GLY A 87 11.82 -10.32 11.62
N HIS A 88 11.17 -11.24 12.31
CA HIS A 88 9.85 -11.06 12.89
C HIS A 88 9.83 -9.99 13.98
N VAL A 89 8.63 -9.44 14.26
CA VAL A 89 8.38 -8.59 15.44
C VAL A 89 8.73 -9.38 16.70
N ASP A 90 9.23 -8.70 17.73
CA ASP A 90 9.61 -9.28 19.02
C ASP A 90 10.75 -10.33 19.00
N HIS A 91 11.40 -10.55 17.85
CA HIS A 91 12.61 -11.40 17.81
C HIS A 91 13.87 -10.70 18.35
N GLY A 92 13.76 -9.42 18.70
CA GLY A 92 14.81 -8.66 19.38
C GLY A 92 15.83 -8.01 18.45
N LYS A 93 15.41 -7.61 17.24
CA LYS A 93 16.25 -6.88 16.27
C LYS A 93 16.83 -5.59 16.85
N THR A 94 15.93 -4.71 17.33
CA THR A 94 16.32 -3.41 17.91
C THR A 94 17.17 -3.57 19.16
N THR A 95 16.89 -4.58 20.01
CA THR A 95 17.71 -4.88 21.19
C THR A 95 19.13 -5.31 20.81
N LEU A 96 19.27 -6.08 19.73
CA LEU A 96 20.56 -6.50 19.21
C LEU A 96 21.33 -5.31 18.63
N LEU A 97 20.65 -4.43 17.89
CA LEU A 97 21.22 -3.19 17.39
C LEU A 97 21.62 -2.21 18.48
N ASP A 98 20.81 -2.07 19.55
CA ASP A 98 21.12 -1.24 20.70
C ASP A 98 22.41 -1.70 21.39
N TYR A 99 22.62 -3.02 21.47
CA TYR A 99 23.88 -3.57 21.98
C TYR A 99 25.08 -3.16 21.11
N LEU A 100 24.98 -3.31 19.78
CA LEU A 100 26.03 -2.94 18.83
C LEU A 100 26.34 -1.44 18.85
N ARG A 101 25.29 -0.62 18.92
CA ARG A 101 25.40 0.85 18.97
C ARG A 101 25.82 1.38 20.37
N LYS A 102 25.73 0.57 21.40
CA LYS A 102 25.87 0.97 22.80
C LYS A 102 24.88 2.09 23.18
N SER A 103 23.64 1.95 22.75
CA SER A 103 22.54 2.90 22.93
C SER A 103 21.29 2.19 23.44
N SER A 104 20.22 2.92 23.69
CA SER A 104 18.94 2.39 24.19
C SER A 104 17.77 3.00 23.40
N VAL A 105 17.76 2.82 22.11
CA VAL A 105 16.72 3.36 21.21
C VAL A 105 15.39 2.63 21.38
N ALA A 106 15.41 1.31 21.56
CA ALA A 106 14.21 0.52 21.82
C ALA A 106 13.37 1.02 23.01
N ALA A 107 13.99 1.64 24.01
CA ALA A 107 13.28 2.20 25.15
C ALA A 107 12.61 3.54 24.87
N THR A 108 13.03 4.25 23.83
CA THR A 108 12.50 5.57 23.44
C THR A 108 11.48 5.50 22.33
N GLU A 109 11.42 4.40 21.60
CA GLU A 109 10.44 4.19 20.52
C GLU A 109 9.03 3.98 21.07
N HIS A 110 8.02 4.57 20.40
CA HIS A 110 6.62 4.44 20.76
C HIS A 110 6.12 2.99 20.65
N GLY A 111 5.74 2.41 21.77
CA GLY A 111 5.31 1.01 21.82
C GLY A 111 6.45 -0.01 21.77
N GLY A 112 7.72 0.41 21.81
CA GLY A 112 8.88 -0.47 21.75
C GLY A 112 9.05 -1.19 20.41
N ILE A 113 8.51 -0.63 19.33
CA ILE A 113 8.59 -1.16 17.96
C ILE A 113 9.23 -0.15 17.02
N THR A 114 10.19 -0.59 16.24
CA THR A 114 10.80 0.23 15.18
C THR A 114 9.80 0.46 14.06
N GLN A 115 9.56 1.74 13.70
CA GLN A 115 8.62 2.16 12.65
C GLN A 115 9.30 2.97 11.54
N HIS A 116 10.61 3.23 11.64
CA HIS A 116 11.42 3.97 10.68
C HIS A 116 12.62 3.13 10.24
N ILE A 117 13.22 3.47 9.10
CA ILE A 117 14.51 2.90 8.73
C ILE A 117 15.61 3.68 9.43
N GLY A 118 16.21 3.10 10.45
CA GLY A 118 17.39 3.64 11.11
C GLY A 118 18.67 3.27 10.34
N ALA A 119 19.58 4.22 10.13
CA ALA A 119 20.88 3.96 9.51
C ALA A 119 21.99 4.54 10.38
N PHE A 120 22.98 3.76 10.70
CA PHE A 120 24.11 4.20 11.54
C PHE A 120 25.37 3.38 11.27
N SER A 121 26.51 3.99 11.53
CA SER A 121 27.83 3.38 11.33
C SER A 121 28.46 3.00 12.68
N VAL A 122 28.93 1.78 12.77
CA VAL A 122 29.59 1.24 13.99
C VAL A 122 31.03 0.92 13.69
N PRO A 123 31.99 1.54 14.40
CA PRO A 123 33.39 1.12 14.31
C PRO A 123 33.59 -0.20 15.06
N MET A 124 34.09 -1.20 14.37
CA MET A 124 34.40 -2.53 14.93
C MET A 124 35.74 -2.56 15.66
N PRO A 125 35.96 -3.48 16.61
CA PRO A 125 37.24 -3.67 17.27
C PRO A 125 38.39 -3.93 16.29
N SER A 126 38.09 -4.50 15.12
CA SER A 126 39.05 -4.74 14.03
C SER A 126 39.52 -3.46 13.32
N GLY A 127 39.03 -2.28 13.68
CA GLY A 127 39.31 -1.00 13.04
C GLY A 127 38.51 -0.74 11.78
N LYS A 128 37.66 -1.68 11.35
CA LYS A 128 36.74 -1.52 10.22
C LYS A 128 35.42 -0.89 10.70
N THR A 129 34.74 -0.21 9.80
CA THR A 129 33.40 0.34 10.07
C THR A 129 32.36 -0.48 9.31
N ILE A 130 31.26 -0.82 9.96
CA ILE A 130 30.08 -1.43 9.34
C ILE A 130 28.92 -0.47 9.47
N THR A 131 28.16 -0.31 8.40
CA THR A 131 26.93 0.48 8.41
C THR A 131 25.75 -0.45 8.57
N PHE A 132 25.00 -0.26 9.65
CA PHE A 132 23.78 -1.02 9.93
C PHE A 132 22.53 -0.26 9.49
N LEU A 133 21.57 -1.00 8.94
CA LEU A 133 20.23 -0.52 8.66
C LEU A 133 19.25 -1.30 9.56
N ASP A 134 18.52 -0.58 10.39
CA ASP A 134 17.40 -1.13 11.17
C ASP A 134 16.12 -1.04 10.33
N THR A 135 15.43 -2.16 10.16
CA THR A 135 14.17 -2.20 9.41
C THR A 135 13.02 -2.69 10.29
N PRO A 136 11.82 -2.05 10.15
CA PRO A 136 10.65 -2.48 10.90
C PRO A 136 10.30 -3.94 10.64
N GLY A 137 9.96 -4.69 11.70
CA GLY A 137 9.57 -6.10 11.58
C GLY A 137 8.12 -6.34 11.18
N HIS A 138 7.27 -5.33 11.29
CA HIS A 138 5.83 -5.43 11.12
C HIS A 138 5.40 -5.59 9.66
N ALA A 139 4.31 -6.36 9.40
CA ALA A 139 3.80 -6.60 8.03
C ALA A 139 3.46 -5.31 7.28
N ALA A 140 2.93 -4.28 7.95
CA ALA A 140 2.60 -3.00 7.34
C ALA A 140 3.78 -2.28 6.69
N PHE A 141 5.01 -2.60 7.07
CA PHE A 141 6.23 -1.97 6.57
C PHE A 141 6.96 -2.83 5.51
N LEU A 142 6.19 -3.46 4.62
CA LEU A 142 6.73 -4.33 3.56
C LEU A 142 7.70 -3.59 2.64
N SER A 143 7.29 -2.43 2.12
CA SER A 143 8.07 -1.58 1.23
C SER A 143 9.40 -1.14 1.85
N MET A 144 9.41 -0.82 3.14
CA MET A 144 10.63 -0.48 3.86
C MET A 144 11.62 -1.66 3.95
N ARG A 145 11.13 -2.89 4.20
CA ARG A 145 11.99 -4.09 4.22
C ARG A 145 12.57 -4.41 2.84
N GLN A 146 11.75 -4.30 1.79
CA GLN A 146 12.20 -4.48 0.41
C GLN A 146 13.27 -3.45 0.05
N ARG A 147 13.07 -2.18 0.41
CA ARG A 147 14.04 -1.10 0.21
C ARG A 147 15.34 -1.40 0.96
N GLY A 148 15.25 -1.79 2.25
CA GLY A 148 16.41 -2.20 3.03
C GLY A 148 17.19 -3.32 2.35
N ALA A 149 16.53 -4.37 1.85
CA ALA A 149 17.18 -5.47 1.14
C ALA A 149 17.89 -5.04 -0.16
N ASN A 150 17.28 -4.13 -0.93
CA ASN A 150 17.83 -3.68 -2.22
C ASN A 150 19.09 -2.81 -2.08
N VAL A 151 19.23 -2.14 -0.93
CA VAL A 151 20.33 -1.18 -0.70
C VAL A 151 21.49 -1.81 0.05
N THR A 152 21.30 -3.00 0.64
CA THR A 152 22.26 -3.68 1.52
C THR A 152 23.18 -4.63 0.78
N ASP A 153 24.32 -4.93 1.40
CA ASP A 153 25.29 -5.92 0.94
C ASP A 153 25.14 -7.26 1.67
N ILE A 154 24.70 -7.24 2.93
CA ILE A 154 24.53 -8.43 3.77
C ILE A 154 23.23 -8.27 4.55
N VAL A 155 22.48 -9.35 4.73
CA VAL A 155 21.29 -9.40 5.58
C VAL A 155 21.58 -10.25 6.82
N ILE A 156 21.37 -9.69 8.01
CA ILE A 156 21.34 -10.44 9.26
C ILE A 156 19.87 -10.78 9.57
N LEU A 157 19.55 -12.07 9.46
CA LEU A 157 18.22 -12.60 9.72
C LEU A 157 18.11 -13.00 11.20
N VAL A 158 17.35 -12.23 11.98
CA VAL A 158 17.18 -12.51 13.42
C VAL A 158 15.97 -13.41 13.64
N VAL A 159 16.20 -14.56 14.27
CA VAL A 159 15.16 -15.54 14.61
C VAL A 159 15.24 -15.84 16.10
N ALA A 160 14.14 -15.73 16.83
CA ALA A 160 14.13 -16.05 18.25
C ALA A 160 14.10 -17.57 18.47
N ALA A 161 14.96 -18.05 19.38
CA ALA A 161 15.13 -19.48 19.68
C ALA A 161 13.88 -20.12 20.30
N ASP A 162 13.03 -19.32 20.96
CA ASP A 162 11.78 -19.77 21.61
C ASP A 162 10.59 -19.82 20.63
N ASP A 163 10.62 -19.06 19.52
CA ASP A 163 9.46 -18.83 18.65
C ASP A 163 9.63 -19.43 17.24
N SER A 164 10.88 -19.68 16.82
CA SER A 164 11.26 -20.22 15.51
C SER A 164 10.83 -19.34 14.30
N VAL A 165 10.73 -19.93 13.11
CA VAL A 165 10.43 -19.20 11.85
C VAL A 165 8.96 -18.78 11.81
N LYS A 166 8.71 -17.51 11.57
CA LYS A 166 7.38 -16.88 11.47
C LYS A 166 7.11 -16.35 10.04
N PRO A 167 5.87 -16.01 9.69
CA PRO A 167 5.56 -15.51 8.34
C PRO A 167 6.42 -14.33 7.89
N GLN A 168 6.67 -13.36 8.76
CA GLN A 168 7.52 -12.20 8.45
C GLN A 168 9.02 -12.59 8.31
N THR A 169 9.45 -13.68 8.95
CA THR A 169 10.80 -14.24 8.74
C THR A 169 10.91 -14.83 7.33
N ILE A 170 9.88 -15.55 6.88
CA ILE A 170 9.82 -16.12 5.52
C ILE A 170 9.83 -14.99 4.48
N GLU A 171 9.08 -13.94 4.72
CA GLU A 171 9.06 -12.74 3.89
C GLU A 171 10.45 -12.09 3.79
N ALA A 172 11.15 -11.92 4.91
CA ALA A 172 12.51 -11.40 4.93
C ALA A 172 13.50 -12.27 4.13
N ILE A 173 13.38 -13.60 4.24
CA ILE A 173 14.16 -14.56 3.45
C ILE A 173 13.90 -14.36 1.95
N ASN A 174 12.62 -14.20 1.56
CA ASN A 174 12.26 -14.00 0.16
C ASN A 174 12.81 -12.67 -0.39
N HIS A 175 12.77 -11.59 0.41
CA HIS A 175 13.35 -10.30 0.00
C HIS A 175 14.88 -10.39 -0.17
N ALA A 176 15.59 -11.02 0.76
CA ALA A 176 17.04 -11.21 0.64
C ALA A 176 17.42 -12.05 -0.59
N LYS A 177 16.65 -13.11 -0.86
CA LYS A 177 16.86 -13.95 -2.06
C LYS A 177 16.55 -13.21 -3.36
N ALA A 178 15.47 -12.42 -3.40
CA ALA A 178 15.09 -11.60 -4.55
C ALA A 178 16.16 -10.56 -4.86
N ALA A 179 16.73 -9.94 -3.83
CA ALA A 179 17.84 -9.00 -3.93
C ALA A 179 19.21 -9.69 -4.18
N LYS A 180 19.28 -11.02 -4.12
CA LYS A 180 20.51 -11.82 -4.25
C LYS A 180 21.59 -11.44 -3.22
N VAL A 181 21.16 -11.11 -2.01
CA VAL A 181 22.04 -10.70 -0.92
C VAL A 181 22.33 -11.89 -0.01
N PRO A 182 23.59 -12.14 0.40
CA PRO A 182 23.94 -13.19 1.35
C PRO A 182 23.32 -12.94 2.73
N ILE A 183 22.99 -14.04 3.42
CA ILE A 183 22.29 -14.03 4.70
C ILE A 183 23.20 -14.59 5.78
N ILE A 184 23.27 -13.92 6.93
CA ILE A 184 23.77 -14.46 8.21
C ILE A 184 22.55 -14.67 9.10
N VAL A 185 22.44 -15.82 9.72
CA VAL A 185 21.35 -16.09 10.67
C VAL A 185 21.83 -15.84 12.11
N ALA A 186 21.12 -14.94 12.80
CA ALA A 186 21.33 -14.72 14.23
C ALA A 186 20.18 -15.34 15.03
N ILE A 187 20.43 -16.46 15.70
CA ILE A 187 19.45 -17.11 16.58
C ILE A 187 19.50 -16.41 17.93
N ASN A 188 18.52 -15.55 18.20
CA ASN A 188 18.46 -14.69 19.38
C ASN A 188 17.66 -15.32 20.54
N LYS A 189 17.81 -14.75 21.72
CA LYS A 189 17.14 -15.16 22.98
C LYS A 189 17.54 -16.54 23.47
N ILE A 190 18.81 -16.91 23.28
CA ILE A 190 19.35 -18.18 23.80
C ILE A 190 19.39 -18.26 25.33
N ASP A 191 19.22 -17.12 26.00
CA ASP A 191 19.14 -16.99 27.47
C ASP A 191 17.81 -17.53 28.04
N LYS A 192 16.81 -17.83 27.22
CA LYS A 192 15.54 -18.36 27.68
C LYS A 192 15.56 -19.88 27.83
N GLU A 193 14.89 -20.38 28.87
CA GLU A 193 14.79 -21.83 29.17
C GLU A 193 14.15 -22.67 28.07
N ASN A 194 13.24 -22.05 27.30
CA ASN A 194 12.51 -22.72 26.19
C ASN A 194 13.20 -22.58 24.83
N SER A 195 14.49 -22.22 24.81
CA SER A 195 15.25 -22.08 23.57
C SER A 195 15.50 -23.44 22.89
N ASN A 196 15.20 -23.55 21.60
CA ASN A 196 15.43 -24.75 20.80
C ASN A 196 16.11 -24.40 19.47
N ILE A 197 17.44 -24.41 19.50
CA ILE A 197 18.27 -24.01 18.36
C ILE A 197 18.11 -24.99 17.18
N ASP A 198 18.08 -26.30 17.45
CA ASP A 198 18.01 -27.32 16.40
C ASP A 198 16.70 -27.24 15.62
N ARG A 199 15.58 -26.95 16.32
CA ARG A 199 14.30 -26.70 15.69
C ARG A 199 14.36 -25.50 14.73
N VAL A 200 14.97 -24.39 15.15
CA VAL A 200 15.13 -23.18 14.33
C VAL A 200 15.92 -23.51 13.06
N LYS A 201 17.06 -24.23 13.18
CA LYS A 201 17.89 -24.62 12.05
C LYS A 201 17.12 -25.53 11.05
N GLN A 202 16.33 -26.48 11.56
CA GLN A 202 15.49 -27.35 10.71
C GLN A 202 14.38 -26.57 10.00
N ASP A 203 13.73 -25.62 10.69
CA ASP A 203 12.68 -24.79 10.10
C ASP A 203 13.26 -23.83 9.04
N LEU A 204 14.45 -23.29 9.25
CA LEU A 204 15.16 -22.48 8.23
C LEU A 204 15.48 -23.27 6.98
N ALA A 205 15.98 -24.51 7.11
CA ALA A 205 16.26 -25.40 5.98
C ALA A 205 14.99 -25.71 5.16
N ARG A 206 13.82 -25.88 5.81
CA ARG A 206 12.54 -26.04 5.10
C ARG A 206 12.15 -24.85 4.25
N HIS A 207 12.60 -23.65 4.61
CA HIS A 207 12.37 -22.43 3.84
C HIS A 207 13.51 -22.06 2.90
N GLY A 208 14.44 -23.04 2.69
CA GLY A 208 15.52 -22.93 1.70
C GLY A 208 16.64 -21.98 2.16
N VAL A 209 16.91 -21.91 3.45
CA VAL A 209 18.12 -21.33 4.03
C VAL A 209 18.96 -22.50 4.54
N ASP A 210 19.92 -22.90 3.74
CA ASP A 210 20.79 -24.03 4.03
C ASP A 210 21.93 -23.57 4.93
N VAL A 211 21.87 -23.98 6.20
CA VAL A 211 22.82 -23.59 7.22
C VAL A 211 24.08 -24.44 7.16
N GLU A 212 25.24 -23.90 7.59
CA GLU A 212 26.55 -24.57 7.57
C GLU A 212 26.51 -25.94 8.28
N ASP A 213 25.78 -26.08 9.40
CA ASP A 213 25.63 -27.33 10.13
C ASP A 213 24.99 -28.47 9.31
N PHE A 214 24.26 -28.14 8.26
CA PHE A 214 23.61 -29.08 7.34
C PHE A 214 24.28 -29.12 5.96
N GLY A 215 25.49 -28.54 5.86
CA GLY A 215 26.28 -28.52 4.62
C GLY A 215 25.92 -27.40 3.65
N GLY A 216 25.24 -26.36 4.12
CA GLY A 216 24.97 -25.15 3.34
C GLY A 216 26.05 -24.06 3.53
N ASP A 217 25.80 -22.91 2.93
CA ASP A 217 26.72 -21.76 2.93
C ASP A 217 26.32 -20.64 3.89
N THR A 218 25.19 -20.79 4.61
CA THR A 218 24.68 -19.76 5.50
C THR A 218 25.21 -19.90 6.90
N GLN A 219 25.95 -18.90 7.39
CA GLN A 219 26.46 -18.85 8.74
C GLN A 219 25.34 -18.68 9.77
N VAL A 220 25.46 -19.40 10.89
CA VAL A 220 24.51 -19.33 12.02
C VAL A 220 25.24 -18.97 13.28
N VAL A 221 24.86 -17.85 13.89
CA VAL A 221 25.41 -17.39 15.17
C VAL A 221 24.31 -17.38 16.23
N CYS A 222 24.59 -17.96 17.38
CA CYS A 222 23.68 -18.01 18.50
C CYS A 222 23.96 -16.82 19.44
N VAL A 223 22.96 -15.93 19.61
CA VAL A 223 23.14 -14.65 20.32
C VAL A 223 22.10 -14.42 21.40
N SER A 224 22.44 -13.57 22.37
CA SER A 224 21.48 -12.95 23.27
C SER A 224 21.71 -11.44 23.29
N GLY A 225 20.84 -10.67 22.63
CA GLY A 225 20.92 -9.21 22.64
C GLY A 225 20.76 -8.60 24.04
N LYS A 226 20.20 -9.35 25.00
CA LYS A 226 20.03 -8.90 26.39
C LYS A 226 21.32 -9.09 27.23
N THR A 227 21.98 -10.22 27.10
CA THR A 227 23.16 -10.56 27.89
C THR A 227 24.48 -10.21 27.20
N GLY A 228 24.44 -10.00 25.87
CA GLY A 228 25.63 -9.78 25.04
C GLY A 228 26.34 -11.05 24.61
N GLN A 229 25.85 -12.22 24.99
CA GLN A 229 26.44 -13.50 24.60
C GLN A 229 26.39 -13.69 23.10
N GLY A 230 27.49 -14.13 22.47
CA GLY A 230 27.59 -14.40 21.02
C GLY A 230 27.62 -13.15 20.12
N MET A 231 27.64 -11.94 20.71
CA MET A 231 27.61 -10.69 19.92
C MET A 231 28.96 -10.44 19.21
N GLU A 232 30.07 -10.75 19.87
CA GLU A 232 31.41 -10.65 19.28
C GLU A 232 31.55 -11.62 18.07
N GLU A 233 30.99 -12.83 18.19
CA GLU A 233 30.95 -13.82 17.11
C GLU A 233 30.10 -13.33 15.93
N LEU A 234 28.99 -12.64 16.20
CA LEU A 234 28.16 -12.06 15.14
C LEU A 234 28.86 -10.91 14.41
N GLU A 235 29.58 -10.05 15.16
CA GLU A 235 30.41 -8.99 14.58
C GLU A 235 31.52 -9.59 13.70
N GLU A 236 32.21 -10.62 14.19
CA GLU A 236 33.27 -11.31 13.44
C GLU A 236 32.73 -11.99 12.19
N ALA A 237 31.57 -12.66 12.27
CA ALA A 237 30.90 -13.25 11.11
C ALA A 237 30.56 -12.21 10.04
N ALA A 238 30.04 -11.05 10.44
CA ALA A 238 29.71 -9.97 9.51
C ALA A 238 30.98 -9.37 8.86
N VAL A 239 32.05 -9.17 9.63
CA VAL A 239 33.35 -8.70 9.11
C VAL A 239 33.92 -9.72 8.12
N THR A 240 33.97 -11.00 8.50
CA THR A 240 34.52 -12.07 7.68
C THR A 240 33.76 -12.20 6.35
N LEU A 241 32.44 -12.19 6.39
CA LEU A 241 31.63 -12.22 5.17
C LEU A 241 31.87 -10.99 4.29
N SER A 242 32.02 -9.81 4.90
CA SER A 242 32.34 -8.59 4.15
C SER A 242 33.70 -8.62 3.48
N GLU A 243 34.67 -9.30 4.07
CA GLU A 243 35.99 -9.53 3.47
C GLU A 243 35.95 -10.50 2.30
N ILE A 244 35.17 -11.57 2.43
CA ILE A 244 34.98 -12.55 1.33
C ILE A 244 34.29 -11.87 0.14
N LEU A 245 33.32 -11.00 0.38
CA LEU A 245 32.60 -10.25 -0.65
C LEU A 245 33.42 -9.11 -1.28
N ASP A 246 34.53 -8.71 -0.64
CA ASP A 246 35.46 -7.66 -1.07
C ASP A 246 34.76 -6.39 -1.59
N MET A 247 33.97 -5.79 -0.70
CA MET A 247 33.14 -4.60 -1.05
C MET A 247 34.00 -3.41 -1.36
N ARG A 248 34.03 -3.00 -2.62
CA ARG A 248 34.83 -1.88 -3.15
C ARG A 248 33.96 -0.85 -3.81
N SER A 249 34.37 0.40 -3.77
CA SER A 249 33.66 1.50 -4.44
C SER A 249 34.60 2.63 -4.80
N GLU A 250 34.22 3.39 -5.82
CA GLU A 250 34.88 4.64 -6.19
C GLU A 250 34.63 5.69 -5.11
N VAL A 251 35.66 6.29 -4.58
CA VAL A 251 35.58 7.41 -3.64
C VAL A 251 35.56 8.74 -4.38
N ASP A 252 36.30 8.81 -5.49
CA ASP A 252 36.38 9.98 -6.34
C ASP A 252 35.25 9.99 -7.39
N GLY A 253 34.86 11.20 -7.82
CA GLY A 253 33.83 11.40 -8.82
C GLY A 253 32.46 11.79 -8.26
N GLN A 254 31.48 11.84 -9.13
CA GLN A 254 30.11 12.23 -8.78
C GLN A 254 29.51 11.27 -7.78
N ALA A 255 28.85 11.82 -6.76
CA ALA A 255 28.21 11.05 -5.72
C ALA A 255 26.91 10.38 -6.22
N GLU A 256 26.75 9.12 -5.87
CA GLU A 256 25.54 8.32 -6.11
C GLU A 256 25.11 7.69 -4.80
N GLY A 257 23.81 7.60 -4.60
CA GLY A 257 23.26 7.03 -3.37
C GLY A 257 21.77 6.74 -3.46
N TRP A 258 21.20 6.40 -2.33
CA TRP A 258 19.77 6.10 -2.20
C TRP A 258 19.15 6.88 -1.05
N VAL A 259 17.95 7.42 -1.25
CA VAL A 259 17.15 8.00 -0.16
C VAL A 259 16.58 6.86 0.67
N LEU A 260 17.00 6.77 1.93
CA LEU A 260 16.44 5.80 2.88
C LEU A 260 15.11 6.30 3.42
N GLU A 261 15.10 7.53 3.94
CA GLU A 261 13.92 8.20 4.47
C GLU A 261 13.97 9.70 4.24
N ALA A 262 12.78 10.34 4.22
CA ALA A 262 12.67 11.77 4.11
C ALA A 262 11.69 12.31 5.15
N SER A 263 12.05 13.42 5.80
CA SER A 263 11.28 14.06 6.87
C SER A 263 11.30 15.58 6.79
N ILE A 264 10.44 16.23 7.56
CA ILE A 264 10.43 17.67 7.73
C ILE A 264 10.85 17.99 9.16
N LYS A 265 11.98 18.66 9.32
CA LYS A 265 12.50 19.12 10.62
C LYS A 265 12.38 20.65 10.73
N SER A 266 12.73 21.19 11.88
CA SER A 266 12.71 22.66 12.12
C SER A 266 13.57 23.45 11.13
N MET A 267 14.62 22.84 10.57
CA MET A 267 15.50 23.43 9.56
C MET A 267 14.99 23.28 8.13
N GLY A 268 13.85 22.60 7.93
CA GLY A 268 13.21 22.39 6.63
C GLY A 268 13.15 20.94 6.21
N LYS A 269 13.08 20.71 4.90
CA LYS A 269 13.02 19.38 4.30
C LYS A 269 14.39 18.73 4.36
N VAL A 270 14.47 17.53 4.91
CA VAL A 270 15.69 16.74 5.06
C VAL A 270 15.46 15.31 4.58
N ALA A 271 16.51 14.67 4.10
CA ALA A 271 16.47 13.27 3.73
C ALA A 271 17.73 12.53 4.21
N THR A 272 17.58 11.33 4.71
CA THR A 272 18.68 10.42 5.01
C THR A 272 19.06 9.69 3.73
N VAL A 273 20.29 9.90 3.29
CA VAL A 273 20.85 9.33 2.06
C VAL A 273 21.97 8.37 2.44
N LEU A 274 21.96 7.18 1.88
CA LEU A 274 23.10 6.26 1.91
C LEU A 274 23.94 6.46 0.67
N VAL A 275 25.17 6.90 0.82
CA VAL A 275 26.12 7.08 -0.29
C VAL A 275 26.62 5.72 -0.74
N ARG A 276 26.53 5.44 -2.04
CA ARG A 276 26.99 4.19 -2.64
C ARG A 276 28.32 4.33 -3.36
N ARG A 277 28.51 5.43 -4.07
CA ARG A 277 29.71 5.78 -4.86
C ARG A 277 29.99 7.27 -4.77
N GLY A 278 31.23 7.66 -4.99
CA GLY A 278 31.66 9.04 -4.92
C GLY A 278 31.60 9.62 -3.51
N THR A 279 31.85 10.90 -3.40
CA THR A 279 31.84 11.61 -2.11
C THR A 279 30.94 12.84 -2.19
N MET A 280 29.96 12.93 -1.28
CA MET A 280 29.08 14.09 -1.15
C MET A 280 29.74 15.17 -0.30
N ARG A 281 29.62 16.44 -0.72
CA ARG A 281 30.13 17.61 0.00
C ARG A 281 29.10 18.71 0.08
N PRO A 282 29.13 19.58 1.11
CA PRO A 282 28.34 20.79 1.15
C PRO A 282 28.62 21.67 -0.07
N GLY A 283 27.57 22.18 -0.71
CA GLY A 283 27.63 22.96 -1.93
C GLY A 283 27.30 22.17 -3.21
N ASP A 284 27.39 20.84 -3.20
CA ASP A 284 27.05 19.99 -4.33
C ASP A 284 25.56 20.07 -4.68
N PHE A 285 25.26 19.87 -5.96
CA PHE A 285 23.90 19.74 -6.46
C PHE A 285 23.57 18.27 -6.66
N ILE A 286 22.49 17.82 -6.07
CA ILE A 286 22.00 16.45 -6.16
C ILE A 286 20.55 16.41 -6.63
N VAL A 287 20.21 15.38 -7.38
CA VAL A 287 18.85 15.10 -7.86
C VAL A 287 18.40 13.77 -7.29
N ALA A 288 17.18 13.73 -6.75
CA ALA A 288 16.52 12.51 -6.32
C ALA A 288 15.09 12.50 -6.84
N GLY A 289 14.73 11.46 -7.61
CA GLY A 289 13.42 11.40 -8.24
C GLY A 289 13.07 12.69 -8.99
N LYS A 290 12.02 13.38 -8.52
CA LYS A 290 11.46 14.61 -9.10
C LYS A 290 11.87 15.89 -8.36
N THR A 291 12.88 15.81 -7.54
CA THR A 291 13.37 16.96 -6.78
C THR A 291 14.88 17.05 -6.82
N TRP A 292 15.39 18.24 -6.50
CA TRP A 292 16.81 18.46 -6.37
C TRP A 292 17.14 19.24 -5.10
N ALA A 293 18.37 19.11 -4.66
CA ALA A 293 18.89 19.86 -3.54
C ALA A 293 20.22 20.52 -3.88
N ARG A 294 20.46 21.69 -3.30
CA ARG A 294 21.81 22.17 -3.05
C ARG A 294 22.17 21.83 -1.62
N ILE A 295 23.10 20.93 -1.43
CA ILE A 295 23.54 20.50 -0.10
C ILE A 295 24.02 21.71 0.69
N ARG A 296 23.35 22.03 1.80
CA ARG A 296 23.78 23.09 2.71
C ARG A 296 24.67 22.54 3.80
N CYS A 297 24.19 21.50 4.47
CA CYS A 297 24.92 20.77 5.50
C CYS A 297 24.73 19.27 5.31
N LEU A 298 25.75 18.50 5.69
CA LEU A 298 25.70 17.06 5.85
C LEU A 298 25.79 16.76 7.36
N ARG A 299 24.92 15.88 7.85
CA ARG A 299 24.99 15.43 9.27
C ARG A 299 25.06 13.91 9.33
N ASN A 300 25.82 13.43 10.28
CA ASN A 300 25.84 12.01 10.61
C ASN A 300 24.61 11.64 11.48
N GLU A 301 24.49 10.37 11.83
CA GLU A 301 23.41 9.84 12.68
C GLU A 301 23.33 10.49 14.07
N ALA A 302 24.45 11.04 14.59
CA ALA A 302 24.50 11.77 15.84
C ALA A 302 24.08 13.25 15.71
N GLY A 303 23.70 13.70 14.51
CA GLY A 303 23.35 15.09 14.22
C GLY A 303 24.55 16.04 14.12
N VAL A 304 25.78 15.52 14.11
CA VAL A 304 27.00 16.31 13.96
C VAL A 304 27.25 16.61 12.51
N GLU A 305 27.59 17.88 12.21
CA GLU A 305 27.91 18.30 10.85
C GLU A 305 29.25 17.72 10.40
N ILE A 306 29.25 17.16 9.19
CA ILE A 306 30.42 16.58 8.52
C ILE A 306 30.71 17.32 7.23
N LEU A 307 31.97 17.39 6.84
CA LEU A 307 32.41 18.10 5.65
C LEU A 307 32.33 17.26 4.39
N GLU A 308 32.36 15.96 4.52
CA GLU A 308 32.29 15.02 3.40
C GLU A 308 31.72 13.66 3.85
N ALA A 309 31.04 12.99 2.93
CA ALA A 309 30.47 11.69 3.12
C ALA A 309 30.86 10.76 1.98
N GLY A 310 31.65 9.75 2.29
CA GLY A 310 32.12 8.75 1.32
C GLY A 310 31.16 7.56 1.18
N PRO A 311 31.51 6.61 0.31
CA PRO A 311 30.72 5.40 0.08
C PRO A 311 30.47 4.58 1.36
N GLY A 312 29.27 4.01 1.48
CA GLY A 312 28.83 3.22 2.63
C GLY A 312 28.44 4.04 3.87
N THR A 313 28.45 5.39 3.80
CA THR A 313 28.12 6.26 4.93
C THR A 313 26.69 6.78 4.81
N PRO A 314 25.82 6.59 5.82
CA PRO A 314 24.50 7.23 5.87
C PRO A 314 24.65 8.67 6.33
N VAL A 315 24.00 9.60 5.63
CA VAL A 315 24.05 11.02 5.95
C VAL A 315 22.68 11.66 5.82
N GLU A 316 22.40 12.58 6.73
CA GLU A 316 21.26 13.47 6.62
C GLU A 316 21.64 14.68 5.77
N VAL A 317 20.89 14.89 4.71
CA VAL A 317 21.10 15.97 3.73
C VAL A 317 19.97 16.97 3.83
N ASP A 318 20.29 18.25 3.94
CA ASP A 318 19.34 19.35 3.88
C ASP A 318 19.47 20.17 2.58
N GLY A 319 18.56 21.12 2.38
CA GLY A 319 18.58 21.98 1.20
C GLY A 319 17.68 21.52 0.05
N TRP A 320 16.83 20.53 0.27
CA TRP A 320 15.87 20.05 -0.70
C TRP A 320 14.83 21.10 -1.07
N ARG A 321 14.53 21.22 -2.37
CA ARG A 321 13.45 22.09 -2.87
C ARG A 321 12.08 21.51 -2.57
N GLU A 322 11.90 20.24 -2.92
CA GLU A 322 10.75 19.45 -2.54
C GLU A 322 11.22 18.23 -1.75
N GLN A 323 10.29 17.50 -1.16
CA GLN A 323 10.64 16.31 -0.41
C GLN A 323 10.89 15.16 -1.37
N PRO A 324 12.06 14.50 -1.34
CA PRO A 324 12.29 13.30 -2.13
C PRO A 324 11.47 12.13 -1.57
N LEU A 325 11.19 11.18 -2.41
CA LEU A 325 10.56 9.94 -2.00
C LEU A 325 11.60 8.97 -1.43
N ALA A 326 11.22 8.22 -0.42
CA ALA A 326 12.08 7.18 0.09
C ALA A 326 12.24 6.07 -0.96
N GLY A 327 13.49 5.68 -1.24
CA GLY A 327 13.84 4.74 -2.32
C GLY A 327 14.28 5.40 -3.62
N ASP A 328 14.21 6.73 -3.73
CA ASP A 328 14.74 7.44 -4.90
C ASP A 328 16.26 7.30 -4.98
N GLU A 329 16.76 7.12 -6.20
CA GLU A 329 18.18 7.18 -6.50
C GLU A 329 18.65 8.63 -6.47
N VAL A 330 19.74 8.89 -5.75
CA VAL A 330 20.38 10.19 -5.63
C VAL A 330 21.57 10.25 -6.57
N LEU A 331 21.58 11.22 -7.46
CA LEU A 331 22.66 11.43 -8.43
C LEU A 331 23.17 12.87 -8.32
N GLN A 332 24.50 13.03 -8.26
CA GLN A 332 25.09 14.36 -8.26
C GLN A 332 25.08 14.97 -9.65
N ALA A 333 24.55 16.19 -9.77
CA ALA A 333 24.58 16.96 -10.99
C ALA A 333 25.84 17.86 -11.02
N PRO A 334 26.39 18.14 -12.22
CA PRO A 334 27.56 19.00 -12.34
C PRO A 334 27.28 20.47 -11.94
N ASP A 335 26.08 20.94 -12.17
CA ASP A 335 25.64 22.29 -11.86
C ASP A 335 24.12 22.39 -11.57
N GLU A 336 23.69 23.56 -11.11
CA GLU A 336 22.28 23.84 -10.80
C GLU A 336 21.40 23.79 -12.06
N ALA A 337 21.90 24.26 -13.21
CA ALA A 337 21.13 24.30 -14.44
C ALA A 337 20.77 22.86 -14.91
N LYS A 338 21.76 21.95 -14.86
CA LYS A 338 21.52 20.55 -15.20
C LYS A 338 20.57 19.89 -14.19
N ALA A 339 20.74 20.14 -12.89
CA ALA A 339 19.83 19.61 -11.87
C ALA A 339 18.37 20.01 -12.10
N LYS A 340 18.12 21.29 -12.44
CA LYS A 340 16.78 21.78 -12.79
C LYS A 340 16.24 21.14 -14.08
N SER A 341 17.04 21.14 -15.16
CA SER A 341 16.63 20.58 -16.43
C SER A 341 16.21 19.11 -16.30
N VAL A 342 16.95 18.32 -15.50
CA VAL A 342 16.62 16.90 -15.25
C VAL A 342 15.29 16.77 -14.50
N VAL A 343 15.06 17.60 -13.48
CA VAL A 343 13.79 17.56 -12.72
C VAL A 343 12.63 17.98 -13.60
N ASP A 344 12.77 19.06 -14.37
CA ASP A 344 11.74 19.54 -15.29
C ASP A 344 11.41 18.45 -16.33
N TYR A 345 12.42 17.79 -16.89
CA TYR A 345 12.24 16.66 -17.80
C TYR A 345 11.47 15.50 -17.15
N ARG A 346 11.83 15.11 -15.91
CA ARG A 346 11.16 14.00 -15.19
C ARG A 346 9.70 14.34 -14.86
N LEU A 347 9.42 15.60 -14.52
CA LEU A 347 8.05 16.08 -14.28
C LEU A 347 7.22 16.07 -15.57
N GLU A 348 7.77 16.59 -16.66
CA GLU A 348 7.09 16.56 -17.96
C GLU A 348 6.86 15.13 -18.47
N LYS A 349 7.79 14.22 -18.21
CA LYS A 349 7.64 12.82 -18.55
C LYS A 349 6.48 12.20 -17.77
N GLU A 350 6.43 12.42 -16.46
CA GLU A 350 5.34 11.91 -15.62
C GLU A 350 3.97 12.47 -16.02
N GLU A 351 3.89 13.77 -16.34
CA GLU A 351 2.65 14.36 -16.82
C GLU A 351 2.19 13.73 -18.14
N ARG A 352 3.13 13.47 -19.05
CA ARG A 352 2.84 12.76 -20.31
C ARG A 352 2.36 11.34 -20.07
N ASP A 353 3.03 10.60 -19.19
CA ASP A 353 2.66 9.22 -18.87
C ASP A 353 1.28 9.17 -18.21
N LYS A 354 0.97 10.05 -17.25
CA LYS A 354 -0.37 10.18 -16.65
C LYS A 354 -1.45 10.51 -17.69
N MET A 355 -1.17 11.47 -18.58
CA MET A 355 -2.12 11.79 -19.66
C MET A 355 -2.37 10.58 -20.56
N ALA A 356 -1.34 9.79 -20.84
CA ALA A 356 -1.46 8.58 -21.64
C ALA A 356 -2.31 7.51 -20.94
N GLU A 357 -2.05 7.26 -19.65
CA GLU A 357 -2.83 6.34 -18.81
C GLU A 357 -4.32 6.76 -18.71
N ASP A 358 -4.56 8.06 -18.46
CA ASP A 358 -5.92 8.62 -18.40
C ASP A 358 -6.66 8.45 -19.74
N MET A 359 -5.97 8.68 -20.85
CA MET A 359 -6.55 8.51 -22.18
C MET A 359 -6.80 7.04 -22.52
N GLU A 360 -5.92 6.14 -22.13
CA GLU A 360 -6.13 4.69 -22.27
C GLU A 360 -7.33 4.23 -21.42
N ALA A 361 -7.43 4.69 -20.17
CA ALA A 361 -8.58 4.43 -19.31
C ALA A 361 -9.89 4.98 -19.92
N ILE A 362 -9.86 6.15 -20.54
CA ILE A 362 -11.00 6.72 -21.27
C ILE A 362 -11.34 5.87 -22.50
N ASN A 363 -10.36 5.41 -23.28
CA ASN A 363 -10.58 4.57 -24.45
C ASN A 363 -11.19 3.23 -24.05
N THR A 364 -10.66 2.58 -23.00
CA THR A 364 -11.21 1.32 -22.49
C THR A 364 -12.62 1.48 -21.94
N SER A 365 -12.91 2.54 -21.20
CA SER A 365 -14.26 2.81 -20.69
C SER A 365 -15.26 3.09 -21.82
N ARG A 366 -14.86 3.82 -22.86
CA ARG A 366 -15.67 4.07 -24.07
C ARG A 366 -15.96 2.78 -24.83
N LYS A 367 -14.95 1.89 -24.97
CA LYS A 367 -15.13 0.58 -25.62
C LYS A 367 -16.14 -0.28 -24.84
N VAL A 368 -15.99 -0.37 -23.53
CA VAL A 368 -16.93 -1.10 -22.66
C VAL A 368 -18.36 -0.51 -22.75
N GLU A 369 -18.49 0.81 -22.80
CA GLU A 369 -19.81 1.45 -22.93
C GLU A 369 -20.42 1.20 -24.32
N GLN A 370 -19.61 1.17 -25.37
CA GLN A 370 -20.05 0.86 -26.73
C GLN A 370 -20.50 -0.60 -26.84
N ASP A 371 -19.69 -1.55 -26.35
CA ASP A 371 -20.03 -2.97 -26.29
C ASP A 371 -21.33 -3.21 -25.52
N LYS A 372 -21.52 -2.47 -24.42
CA LYS A 372 -22.74 -2.53 -23.62
C LYS A 372 -23.96 -2.01 -24.42
N ARG A 373 -23.80 -0.89 -25.11
CA ARG A 373 -24.87 -0.32 -25.97
C ARG A 373 -25.20 -1.25 -27.16
N GLU A 374 -24.21 -1.92 -27.70
CA GLU A 374 -24.43 -2.89 -28.79
C GLU A 374 -25.17 -4.13 -28.29
N ARG A 375 -24.77 -4.68 -27.12
CA ARG A 375 -25.50 -5.77 -26.47
C ARG A 375 -26.93 -5.37 -26.10
N GLU A 376 -27.14 -4.19 -25.55
CA GLU A 376 -28.48 -3.67 -25.23
C GLU A 376 -29.33 -3.52 -26.50
N LYS A 377 -28.74 -3.08 -27.64
CA LYS A 377 -29.44 -3.00 -28.94
C LYS A 377 -29.74 -4.38 -29.50
N GLU A 378 -28.84 -5.34 -29.37
CA GLU A 378 -29.03 -6.72 -29.82
C GLU A 378 -30.06 -7.46 -28.96
N GLU A 379 -30.04 -7.28 -27.64
CA GLU A 379 -31.07 -7.78 -26.74
C GLU A 379 -32.43 -7.14 -27.00
N ALA A 380 -32.46 -5.83 -27.26
CA ALA A 380 -33.69 -5.13 -27.63
C ALA A 380 -34.24 -5.62 -29.01
N ARG A 381 -33.35 -5.94 -29.96
CA ARG A 381 -33.72 -6.51 -31.27
C ARG A 381 -34.25 -7.94 -31.13
N LEU A 382 -33.58 -8.75 -30.29
CA LEU A 382 -34.04 -10.11 -29.98
C LEU A 382 -35.35 -10.10 -29.17
N ALA A 383 -35.52 -9.15 -28.26
CA ALA A 383 -36.76 -8.96 -27.49
C ALA A 383 -37.90 -8.44 -28.37
N ALA A 384 -37.60 -7.63 -29.39
CA ALA A 384 -38.61 -7.18 -30.40
C ALA A 384 -39.06 -8.34 -31.27
N LEU A 385 -38.14 -9.21 -31.70
CA LEU A 385 -38.45 -10.45 -32.44
C LEU A 385 -39.21 -11.46 -31.58
N ALA A 386 -38.96 -11.51 -30.27
CA ALA A 386 -39.68 -12.37 -29.32
C ALA A 386 -41.07 -11.82 -28.93
N LYS A 387 -41.30 -10.51 -29.02
CA LYS A 387 -42.63 -9.87 -28.79
C LYS A 387 -43.64 -10.10 -29.93
N GLU A 388 -43.20 -10.56 -31.08
CA GLU A 388 -44.11 -11.07 -32.11
C GLU A 388 -44.63 -12.50 -31.80
N ALA A 389 -44.17 -13.13 -30.74
CA ALA A 389 -44.46 -14.54 -30.43
C ALA A 389 -45.02 -14.83 -29.04
N ASP A 390 -45.27 -13.91 -28.11
CA ASP A 390 -46.18 -14.13 -26.98
C ASP A 390 -46.21 -12.95 -25.98
N GLU A 391 -47.40 -12.73 -25.40
CA GLU A 391 -47.67 -11.69 -24.40
C GLU A 391 -47.14 -12.05 -23.02
N ALA A 392 -46.69 -11.03 -22.26
CA ALA A 392 -46.51 -10.92 -20.81
C ALA A 392 -45.22 -11.45 -20.18
N ALA A 393 -44.29 -10.53 -19.95
CA ALA A 393 -43.34 -10.65 -18.86
C ALA A 393 -43.17 -9.29 -18.14
N PRO A 394 -43.13 -9.27 -16.78
CA PRO A 394 -43.12 -8.04 -16.01
C PRO A 394 -41.73 -7.38 -16.02
N GLU A 395 -41.76 -6.06 -16.14
CA GLU A 395 -40.59 -5.19 -16.00
C GLU A 395 -39.83 -5.45 -14.68
N LYS A 396 -38.67 -6.02 -14.76
CA LYS A 396 -37.67 -5.96 -13.71
C LYS A 396 -36.97 -4.61 -13.81
N GLN A 397 -37.34 -3.68 -12.98
CA GLN A 397 -36.53 -2.51 -12.68
C GLN A 397 -35.19 -3.02 -12.15
N ALA A 398 -34.16 -2.97 -12.97
CA ALA A 398 -32.78 -3.15 -12.54
C ALA A 398 -32.44 -1.94 -11.68
N ALA A 399 -32.37 -2.14 -10.38
CA ALA A 399 -31.77 -1.18 -9.45
C ALA A 399 -30.34 -0.94 -9.96
N LYS A 400 -30.03 0.30 -10.37
CA LYS A 400 -28.65 0.74 -10.61
C LYS A 400 -27.87 0.36 -9.37
N ALA A 401 -26.94 -0.58 -9.47
CA ALA A 401 -25.99 -0.87 -8.42
C ALA A 401 -25.20 0.41 -8.20
N ALA A 402 -25.51 1.13 -7.12
CA ALA A 402 -24.66 2.20 -6.64
C ALA A 402 -23.30 1.56 -6.34
N GLY A 403 -22.23 2.13 -6.89
CA GLY A 403 -20.87 1.67 -6.60
C GLY A 403 -20.57 1.70 -5.09
N PRO A 404 -19.46 1.14 -4.63
CA PRO A 404 -19.11 1.14 -3.22
C PRO A 404 -19.08 2.57 -2.67
N LYS A 405 -19.57 2.75 -1.45
CA LYS A 405 -19.52 4.06 -0.79
C LYS A 405 -18.07 4.38 -0.46
N GLN A 406 -17.56 5.48 -0.99
CA GLN A 406 -16.21 5.96 -0.71
C GLN A 406 -16.19 6.81 0.56
N ILE A 407 -15.21 6.57 1.43
CA ILE A 407 -14.92 7.38 2.60
C ILE A 407 -13.54 7.99 2.41
N TYR A 408 -13.47 9.29 2.53
CA TYR A 408 -12.28 10.05 2.20
C TYR A 408 -11.37 10.26 3.40
N PHE A 409 -10.07 10.11 3.20
CA PHE A 409 -9.03 10.33 4.19
C PHE A 409 -7.94 11.24 3.64
N ILE A 410 -7.35 12.03 4.51
CA ILE A 410 -6.10 12.77 4.26
C ILE A 410 -5.09 12.26 5.28
N VAL A 411 -3.90 11.86 4.83
CA VAL A 411 -2.87 11.23 5.66
C VAL A 411 -1.67 12.15 5.81
N LYS A 412 -1.26 12.39 7.05
CA LYS A 412 -0.01 13.07 7.40
C LYS A 412 0.81 12.22 8.35
N GLY A 413 2.10 12.20 8.15
CA GLY A 413 3.03 11.46 8.99
C GLY A 413 4.37 12.17 9.15
N ASP A 414 5.20 11.66 10.01
CA ASP A 414 6.52 12.23 10.36
C ASP A 414 7.57 11.98 9.27
N VAL A 415 7.58 10.79 8.66
CA VAL A 415 8.51 10.41 7.60
C VAL A 415 7.78 9.79 6.40
N SER A 416 8.45 9.81 5.25
CA SER A 416 7.88 9.29 4.00
C SER A 416 7.49 7.82 4.06
N GLY A 417 8.33 6.98 4.68
CA GLY A 417 8.06 5.57 4.81
C GLY A 417 6.87 5.24 5.74
N SER A 418 6.68 6.01 6.84
CA SER A 418 5.49 5.86 7.69
C SER A 418 4.20 6.20 6.94
N VAL A 419 4.21 7.28 6.13
CA VAL A 419 3.06 7.64 5.29
C VAL A 419 2.73 6.54 4.29
N GLU A 420 3.75 5.99 3.61
CA GLU A 420 3.61 4.87 2.67
C GLU A 420 2.98 3.64 3.36
N ALA A 421 3.48 3.24 4.53
CA ALA A 421 2.94 2.11 5.29
C ALA A 421 1.49 2.31 5.76
N VAL A 422 1.14 3.54 6.13
CA VAL A 422 -0.25 3.89 6.48
C VAL A 422 -1.15 3.79 5.26
N LEU A 423 -0.70 4.29 4.10
CA LEU A 423 -1.43 4.20 2.83
C LEU A 423 -1.67 2.75 2.43
N ASP A 424 -0.63 1.92 2.45
CA ASP A 424 -0.73 0.50 2.11
C ASP A 424 -1.70 -0.23 3.06
N SER A 425 -1.62 0.07 4.36
CA SER A 425 -2.51 -0.51 5.36
C SER A 425 -3.97 -0.11 5.15
N ILE A 426 -4.24 1.15 4.78
CA ILE A 426 -5.59 1.66 4.54
C ILE A 426 -6.16 1.09 3.24
N ASN A 427 -5.37 1.03 2.16
CA ASN A 427 -5.82 0.54 0.85
C ASN A 427 -6.24 -0.93 0.87
N VAL A 428 -5.68 -1.74 1.78
CA VAL A 428 -6.10 -3.13 1.98
C VAL A 428 -7.46 -3.21 2.71
N LEU A 429 -7.86 -2.14 3.43
CA LEU A 429 -9.14 -2.10 4.13
C LEU A 429 -10.25 -1.76 3.13
N GLY A 430 -11.35 -2.43 3.27
CA GLY A 430 -12.53 -2.15 2.46
C GLY A 430 -13.16 -3.41 1.93
N ASN A 431 -14.39 -3.26 1.47
CA ASN A 431 -15.17 -4.32 0.87
C ASN A 431 -15.97 -3.77 -0.33
N LYS A 432 -16.83 -4.61 -0.93
CA LYS A 432 -17.67 -4.21 -2.08
C LYS A 432 -18.72 -3.13 -1.74
N GLU A 433 -18.94 -2.83 -0.48
CA GLU A 433 -19.95 -1.88 -0.02
C GLU A 433 -19.36 -0.54 0.42
N VAL A 434 -18.19 -0.58 1.09
CA VAL A 434 -17.49 0.60 1.59
C VAL A 434 -16.00 0.48 1.30
N GLN A 435 -15.42 1.53 0.73
CA GLN A 435 -13.99 1.59 0.42
C GLN A 435 -13.38 2.88 0.95
N PRO A 436 -12.20 2.82 1.59
CA PRO A 436 -11.43 4.00 1.91
C PRO A 436 -10.84 4.59 0.63
N HIS A 437 -10.79 5.91 0.55
CA HIS A 437 -10.13 6.62 -0.53
C HIS A 437 -9.26 7.74 0.04
N VAL A 438 -7.96 7.70 -0.23
CA VAL A 438 -7.04 8.73 0.24
C VAL A 438 -6.96 9.84 -0.78
N LEU A 439 -7.41 11.05 -0.39
CA LEU A 439 -7.40 12.24 -1.24
C LEU A 439 -6.01 12.84 -1.36
N ARG A 440 -5.29 12.84 -0.25
CA ARG A 440 -3.96 13.44 -0.17
C ARG A 440 -3.15 12.77 0.93
N SER A 441 -1.87 12.59 0.65
CA SER A 441 -0.89 12.12 1.62
C SER A 441 0.33 13.05 1.63
N GLY A 442 1.05 13.10 2.72
CA GLY A 442 2.27 13.88 2.79
C GLY A 442 2.95 13.79 4.15
N VAL A 443 4.18 14.25 4.17
CA VAL A 443 5.00 14.30 5.38
C VAL A 443 4.87 15.65 6.07
N GLY A 444 4.96 15.66 7.39
CA GLY A 444 4.89 16.85 8.22
C GLY A 444 3.59 16.99 9.00
N GLN A 445 3.44 18.13 9.66
CA GLN A 445 2.28 18.42 10.51
C GLN A 445 1.03 18.72 9.67
N LEU A 446 -0.14 18.55 10.29
CA LEU A 446 -1.41 18.98 9.72
C LEU A 446 -1.43 20.50 9.53
N SER A 447 -1.98 20.95 8.40
CA SER A 447 -2.16 22.35 8.06
C SER A 447 -3.65 22.74 8.01
N GLU A 448 -3.92 24.04 8.06
CA GLU A 448 -5.28 24.59 7.88
C GLU A 448 -5.90 24.15 6.55
N PHE A 449 -5.09 24.11 5.48
CA PHE A 449 -5.51 23.67 4.17
C PHE A 449 -5.99 22.19 4.18
N ASP A 450 -5.33 21.32 4.96
CA ASP A 450 -5.72 19.92 5.07
C ASP A 450 -7.11 19.79 5.74
N ILE A 451 -7.42 20.68 6.73
CA ILE A 451 -8.73 20.72 7.39
C ILE A 451 -9.81 21.19 6.41
N GLU A 452 -9.57 22.29 5.68
CA GLU A 452 -10.52 22.79 4.69
C GLU A 452 -10.83 21.76 3.61
N HIS A 453 -9.80 21.07 3.12
CA HIS A 453 -9.94 20.03 2.11
C HIS A 453 -10.72 18.82 2.65
N ALA A 454 -10.42 18.37 3.88
CA ALA A 454 -11.18 17.29 4.53
C ALA A 454 -12.63 17.69 4.79
N ALA A 455 -12.90 18.93 5.20
CA ALA A 455 -14.25 19.43 5.41
C ALA A 455 -15.06 19.48 4.10
N ALA A 456 -14.46 19.96 3.00
CA ALA A 456 -15.09 19.99 1.69
C ALA A 456 -15.46 18.58 1.18
N ALA A 457 -14.58 17.62 1.39
CA ALA A 457 -14.79 16.22 1.00
C ALA A 457 -15.63 15.41 2.01
N LYS A 458 -15.96 15.97 3.18
CA LYS A 458 -16.57 15.24 4.31
C LYS A 458 -15.74 14.02 4.72
N GLY A 459 -14.44 14.17 4.70
CA GLY A 459 -13.46 13.13 5.02
C GLY A 459 -12.91 13.27 6.43
N HIS A 460 -11.97 12.40 6.76
CA HIS A 460 -11.27 12.32 8.03
C HIS A 460 -9.79 12.65 7.85
N LEU A 461 -9.17 13.21 8.89
CA LEU A 461 -7.74 13.45 8.93
C LEU A 461 -7.05 12.34 9.71
N ILE A 462 -5.97 11.83 9.19
CA ILE A 462 -5.08 10.87 9.83
C ILE A 462 -3.77 11.56 10.12
N ASN A 463 -3.42 11.62 11.40
CA ASN A 463 -2.14 12.11 11.90
C ASN A 463 -1.35 10.94 12.46
N PHE A 464 -0.17 10.68 11.90
CA PHE A 464 0.67 9.59 12.34
C PHE A 464 2.03 10.09 12.85
N ASN A 465 2.25 9.87 14.15
CA ASN A 465 3.51 10.18 14.85
C ASN A 465 3.99 11.64 14.72
N THR A 466 3.07 12.60 14.48
CA THR A 466 3.38 14.03 14.47
C THR A 466 2.56 14.76 15.54
N ALA A 467 3.11 15.85 16.07
CA ALA A 467 2.38 16.65 17.04
C ALA A 467 1.29 17.48 16.35
N VAL A 468 0.07 17.45 16.89
CA VAL A 468 -1.03 18.29 16.43
C VAL A 468 -1.01 19.60 17.20
N GLU A 469 -0.93 20.72 16.49
CA GLU A 469 -1.00 22.04 17.11
C GLU A 469 -2.40 22.33 17.70
N PRO A 470 -2.49 22.96 18.89
CA PRO A 470 -3.78 23.25 19.52
C PRO A 470 -4.74 24.09 18.65
N ASN A 471 -4.18 25.00 17.80
CA ASN A 471 -4.97 25.79 16.86
C ASN A 471 -5.61 24.90 15.80
N ILE A 472 -4.88 23.94 15.25
CA ILE A 472 -5.34 22.98 14.25
C ILE A 472 -6.43 22.09 14.81
N SER A 473 -6.28 21.60 16.05
CA SER A 473 -7.29 20.80 16.74
C SER A 473 -8.61 21.57 16.90
N ARG A 474 -8.55 22.86 17.30
CA ARG A 474 -9.73 23.71 17.43
C ARG A 474 -10.42 23.96 16.08
N LEU A 475 -9.66 24.28 15.03
CA LEU A 475 -10.20 24.47 13.68
C LEU A 475 -10.87 23.20 13.14
N ALA A 476 -10.31 22.03 13.42
CA ALA A 476 -10.91 20.76 13.02
C ALA A 476 -12.24 20.50 13.74
N GLU A 477 -12.33 20.84 15.05
CA GLU A 477 -13.60 20.76 15.81
C GLU A 477 -14.65 21.72 15.25
N GLU A 478 -14.28 22.98 14.96
CA GLU A 478 -15.16 23.97 14.33
C GLU A 478 -15.67 23.51 12.97
N ALA A 479 -14.79 22.90 12.15
CA ALA A 479 -15.12 22.34 10.84
C ALA A 479 -15.83 20.97 10.92
N LYS A 480 -15.96 20.37 12.11
CA LYS A 480 -16.53 19.03 12.35
C LYS A 480 -15.77 17.92 11.60
N VAL A 481 -14.47 18.06 11.49
CA VAL A 481 -13.58 17.07 10.89
C VAL A 481 -12.95 16.25 12.01
N SER A 482 -13.04 14.92 11.90
CA SER A 482 -12.42 14.00 12.86
C SER A 482 -10.94 13.85 12.56
N ILE A 483 -10.08 14.03 13.57
CA ILE A 483 -8.65 13.74 13.50
C ILE A 483 -8.40 12.41 14.21
N LEU A 484 -7.84 11.44 13.48
CA LEU A 484 -7.35 10.17 14.01
C LEU A 484 -5.85 10.34 14.28
N ASP A 485 -5.50 10.57 15.56
CA ASP A 485 -4.12 10.83 15.99
C ASP A 485 -3.55 9.61 16.69
N HIS A 486 -2.52 9.01 16.08
CA HIS A 486 -1.91 7.79 16.57
C HIS A 486 -0.41 7.73 16.31
N ASN A 487 0.32 7.12 17.27
CA ASN A 487 1.75 6.86 17.15
C ASN A 487 2.04 5.38 16.86
N ILE A 488 1.03 4.52 16.84
CA ILE A 488 1.15 3.08 16.59
C ILE A 488 0.19 2.68 15.47
N ILE A 489 0.73 2.09 14.40
CA ILE A 489 -0.02 1.77 13.18
C ILE A 489 -1.21 0.82 13.40
N TYR A 490 -1.11 -0.12 14.34
CA TYR A 490 -2.20 -1.04 14.66
C TYR A 490 -3.45 -0.32 15.17
N ARG A 491 -3.28 0.63 16.10
CA ARG A 491 -4.38 1.41 16.66
C ARG A 491 -5.03 2.27 15.60
N LEU A 492 -4.21 2.83 14.72
CA LEU A 492 -4.72 3.60 13.57
C LEU A 492 -5.59 2.73 12.68
N VAL A 493 -5.12 1.55 12.29
CA VAL A 493 -5.86 0.60 11.44
C VAL A 493 -7.19 0.18 12.09
N ASP A 494 -7.19 -0.06 13.40
CA ASP A 494 -8.41 -0.44 14.13
C ASP A 494 -9.42 0.71 14.19
N ASP A 495 -8.98 1.95 14.37
CA ASP A 495 -9.87 3.12 14.37
C ASP A 495 -10.40 3.41 12.96
N VAL A 496 -9.58 3.26 11.92
CA VAL A 496 -10.05 3.36 10.53
C VAL A 496 -11.09 2.29 10.24
N LYS A 497 -10.91 1.04 10.68
CA LYS A 497 -11.92 -0.03 10.57
C LYS A 497 -13.20 0.32 11.30
N ALA A 498 -13.09 0.88 12.51
CA ALA A 498 -14.25 1.32 13.28
C ALA A 498 -15.02 2.42 12.55
N GLU A 499 -14.31 3.37 11.91
CA GLU A 499 -14.93 4.44 11.13
C GLU A 499 -15.63 3.90 9.88
N LEU A 500 -14.96 3.03 9.11
CA LEU A 500 -15.54 2.35 7.95
C LEU A 500 -16.79 1.55 8.34
N SER A 501 -16.78 0.88 9.49
CA SER A 501 -17.90 0.05 9.97
C SER A 501 -19.16 0.84 10.27
N LYS A 502 -19.06 2.12 10.67
CA LYS A 502 -20.21 3.01 10.89
C LYS A 502 -21.02 3.27 9.61
N HIS A 503 -20.37 3.10 8.47
CA HIS A 503 -20.97 3.34 7.15
C HIS A 503 -21.49 2.07 6.47
N LEU A 504 -21.27 0.91 7.07
CA LEU A 504 -21.83 -0.35 6.57
C LEU A 504 -23.36 -0.39 6.83
N PRO A 505 -24.13 -0.95 5.89
CA PRO A 505 -25.53 -1.20 6.14
C PRO A 505 -25.71 -2.18 7.30
N PRO A 506 -26.68 -1.97 8.18
CA PRO A 506 -26.89 -2.87 9.32
C PRO A 506 -27.26 -4.26 8.81
N LEU A 507 -26.54 -5.28 9.27
CA LEU A 507 -26.87 -6.66 8.99
C LEU A 507 -28.16 -7.03 9.74
N VAL A 508 -29.28 -7.10 9.02
CA VAL A 508 -30.57 -7.48 9.60
C VAL A 508 -30.65 -9.00 9.68
N THR A 509 -30.34 -9.56 10.84
CA THR A 509 -30.60 -10.96 11.13
C THR A 509 -32.04 -11.17 11.51
N GLN A 510 -32.76 -11.98 10.74
CA GLN A 510 -34.15 -12.33 11.05
C GLN A 510 -34.15 -13.62 11.86
N ARG A 511 -34.65 -13.57 13.08
CA ARG A 511 -34.86 -14.75 13.92
C ARG A 511 -36.33 -15.13 13.88
N VAL A 512 -36.63 -16.34 13.44
CA VAL A 512 -37.98 -16.88 13.50
C VAL A 512 -38.29 -17.21 14.95
N LEU A 513 -39.27 -16.50 15.54
CA LEU A 513 -39.69 -16.69 16.93
C LEU A 513 -40.78 -17.75 17.07
N GLY A 514 -41.53 -17.98 16.01
CA GLY A 514 -42.59 -18.98 15.98
C GLY A 514 -43.14 -19.18 14.56
N GLU A 515 -43.61 -20.37 14.32
CA GLU A 515 -44.23 -20.81 13.08
C GLU A 515 -45.68 -21.23 13.32
N ALA A 516 -46.57 -20.70 12.51
CA ALA A 516 -47.99 -21.04 12.58
C ALA A 516 -48.56 -21.38 11.23
N GLU A 517 -49.37 -22.39 11.15
CA GLU A 517 -50.07 -22.80 9.93
C GLU A 517 -51.51 -22.33 9.95
N ILE A 518 -52.02 -21.82 8.84
CA ILE A 518 -53.43 -21.45 8.70
C ILE A 518 -54.25 -22.74 8.54
N ALA A 519 -55.05 -23.07 9.57
CA ALA A 519 -55.84 -24.27 9.57
C ALA A 519 -57.21 -24.05 8.87
N GLN A 520 -57.87 -22.92 9.10
CA GLN A 520 -59.17 -22.64 8.52
C GLN A 520 -59.39 -21.11 8.42
N ILE A 521 -60.11 -20.69 7.39
CA ILE A 521 -60.56 -19.30 7.23
C ILE A 521 -62.01 -19.22 7.66
N PHE A 522 -62.32 -18.30 8.57
CA PHE A 522 -63.66 -18.04 9.07
C PHE A 522 -64.18 -16.69 8.55
N GLU A 523 -65.40 -16.69 8.01
CA GLU A 523 -66.10 -15.46 7.65
C GLU A 523 -66.86 -14.93 8.85
N ILE A 524 -66.52 -13.74 9.31
CA ILE A 524 -67.19 -13.09 10.45
C ILE A 524 -67.86 -11.83 9.93
N THR A 525 -69.17 -11.70 10.28
CA THR A 525 -69.95 -10.52 9.98
C THR A 525 -69.67 -9.45 11.03
N VAL A 526 -69.14 -8.31 10.59
CA VAL A 526 -68.88 -7.14 11.43
C VAL A 526 -70.05 -6.15 11.30
N LYS A 527 -70.29 -5.31 12.31
CA LYS A 527 -71.35 -4.31 12.32
C LYS A 527 -71.61 -3.68 10.95
N GLY A 528 -72.84 -3.88 10.38
CA GLY A 528 -73.25 -3.20 9.16
C GLY A 528 -73.07 -3.97 7.84
N ARG A 529 -73.31 -5.27 7.74
CA ARG A 529 -73.24 -6.08 6.50
C ARG A 529 -71.87 -6.28 5.80
N GLN A 530 -70.77 -5.91 6.45
CA GLN A 530 -69.44 -6.21 5.92
C GLN A 530 -68.97 -7.56 6.46
N GLN A 531 -68.68 -8.51 5.55
CA GLN A 531 -68.04 -9.78 5.85
C GLN A 531 -66.53 -9.60 5.84
N LYS A 532 -65.82 -10.12 6.86
CA LYS A 532 -64.37 -10.17 6.92
C LYS A 532 -63.90 -11.59 7.19
N ASN A 533 -62.88 -11.99 6.41
CA ASN A 533 -62.23 -13.28 6.55
C ASN A 533 -61.17 -13.22 7.65
N ILE A 534 -61.24 -14.11 8.62
CA ILE A 534 -60.25 -14.28 9.69
C ILE A 534 -59.62 -15.65 9.57
N ALA A 535 -58.30 -15.70 9.62
CA ALA A 535 -57.54 -16.93 9.55
C ALA A 535 -57.36 -17.55 10.94
N GLY A 536 -57.88 -18.74 11.15
CA GLY A 536 -57.59 -19.57 12.33
C GLY A 536 -56.21 -20.25 12.14
N CYS A 537 -55.26 -19.91 13.02
CA CYS A 537 -53.88 -20.42 12.89
C CYS A 537 -53.56 -21.40 14.03
N LYS A 538 -52.86 -22.48 13.72
CA LYS A 538 -52.29 -23.39 14.70
C LYS A 538 -50.79 -23.17 14.78
N VAL A 539 -50.27 -22.84 15.97
CA VAL A 539 -48.85 -22.67 16.18
C VAL A 539 -48.19 -24.05 16.17
N ARG A 540 -47.23 -24.25 15.28
CA ARG A 540 -46.47 -25.52 15.17
C ARG A 540 -45.18 -25.47 16.00
N ASN A 541 -44.51 -24.32 16.03
CA ASN A 541 -43.25 -24.17 16.73
C ASN A 541 -43.11 -22.76 17.29
N GLY A 542 -42.49 -22.62 18.46
CA GLY A 542 -42.22 -21.34 19.10
C GLY A 542 -43.46 -20.61 19.63
N SER A 543 -43.42 -19.28 19.72
CA SER A 543 -44.47 -18.41 20.22
C SER A 543 -44.76 -17.25 19.28
N VAL A 544 -46.03 -16.86 19.16
CA VAL A 544 -46.48 -15.73 18.33
C VAL A 544 -46.91 -14.58 19.21
N PHE A 545 -46.27 -13.43 19.05
CA PHE A 545 -46.54 -12.23 19.82
C PHE A 545 -47.32 -11.21 18.98
N ARG A 546 -48.23 -10.46 19.65
CA ARG A 546 -49.10 -9.46 18.99
C ARG A 546 -48.33 -8.37 18.21
N ASN A 547 -47.14 -8.02 18.64
CA ASN A 547 -46.31 -6.96 18.04
C ASN A 547 -45.17 -7.50 17.18
N ALA A 548 -45.17 -8.81 16.84
CA ALA A 548 -44.14 -9.40 16.00
C ALA A 548 -44.38 -9.07 14.52
N LYS A 549 -43.27 -8.95 13.76
CA LYS A 549 -43.35 -8.94 12.29
C LYS A 549 -43.76 -10.34 11.81
N VAL A 550 -44.70 -10.37 10.89
CA VAL A 550 -45.25 -11.62 10.34
C VAL A 550 -44.91 -11.71 8.85
N ARG A 551 -44.44 -12.87 8.47
CA ARG A 551 -44.22 -13.24 7.06
C ARG A 551 -45.19 -14.35 6.68
N VAL A 552 -46.00 -14.11 5.67
CA VAL A 552 -46.91 -15.13 5.14
C VAL A 552 -46.29 -15.76 3.90
N LEU A 553 -46.17 -17.09 3.94
CA LEU A 553 -45.65 -17.90 2.85
C LEU A 553 -46.77 -18.77 2.27
N ARG A 554 -46.85 -18.86 0.92
CA ARG A 554 -47.71 -19.81 0.20
C ARG A 554 -46.86 -20.54 -0.84
N ASN A 555 -46.78 -21.84 -0.80
CA ASN A 555 -45.92 -22.65 -1.66
C ASN A 555 -44.47 -22.15 -1.66
N ASN A 556 -43.92 -21.83 -0.49
CA ASN A 556 -42.59 -21.23 -0.29
C ASN A 556 -42.37 -19.86 -0.95
N LYS A 557 -43.42 -19.24 -1.50
CA LYS A 557 -43.34 -17.85 -2.01
C LYS A 557 -43.86 -16.89 -0.96
N LYS A 558 -43.10 -15.81 -0.73
CA LYS A 558 -43.46 -14.73 0.18
C LYS A 558 -44.62 -13.91 -0.40
N ILE A 559 -45.75 -13.90 0.31
CA ILE A 559 -46.94 -13.13 -0.09
C ILE A 559 -47.03 -11.84 0.69
N PHE A 560 -46.70 -11.85 1.97
CA PHE A 560 -46.80 -10.67 2.85
C PHE A 560 -45.63 -10.66 3.83
N ASP A 561 -45.14 -9.45 4.13
CA ASP A 561 -44.12 -9.20 5.14
C ASP A 561 -44.39 -7.85 5.78
N GLY A 562 -44.80 -7.83 7.03
CA GLY A 562 -45.15 -6.61 7.73
C GLY A 562 -45.43 -6.81 9.21
N MET A 563 -45.63 -5.70 9.93
CA MET A 563 -46.14 -5.72 11.28
C MET A 563 -47.67 -5.81 11.25
N PHE A 564 -48.27 -6.46 12.24
CA PHE A 564 -49.69 -6.27 12.50
C PHE A 564 -49.92 -4.82 12.86
N PRO A 565 -50.81 -4.06 12.16
CA PRO A 565 -51.01 -2.67 12.44
C PRO A 565 -51.54 -2.48 13.87
N PRO A 566 -50.90 -1.63 14.71
CA PRO A 566 -51.33 -1.44 16.10
C PRO A 566 -52.63 -0.63 16.26
N PHE A 567 -53.12 -0.04 15.18
CA PHE A 567 -54.30 0.86 15.20
C PHE A 567 -55.36 0.46 14.19
N LEU A 568 -56.12 -0.59 14.54
CA LEU A 568 -57.54 -0.66 14.20
C LEU A 568 -58.27 -1.09 15.47
N PRO A 569 -58.95 -0.17 16.13
CA PRO A 569 -59.77 -0.50 17.28
C PRO A 569 -60.95 -1.29 16.75
N SER A 570 -60.92 -2.55 16.85
CA SER A 570 -62.03 -3.46 16.56
C SER A 570 -61.89 -4.47 15.45
N PHE A 571 -60.88 -5.11 15.11
CA PHE A 571 -61.06 -6.30 14.24
C PHE A 571 -59.76 -7.06 13.86
N LEU A 572 -58.90 -7.29 14.84
CA LEU A 572 -57.96 -8.41 14.85
C LEU A 572 -57.53 -8.70 16.30
N SER A 573 -58.46 -9.25 17.08
CA SER A 573 -58.11 -9.82 18.37
C SER A 573 -57.54 -11.24 18.11
N PHE A 574 -56.25 -11.41 18.31
CA PHE A 574 -55.70 -12.74 18.58
C PHE A 574 -56.26 -13.17 19.95
N ARG A 575 -57.35 -13.94 19.97
CA ARG A 575 -57.72 -14.72 21.14
C ARG A 575 -56.92 -15.99 21.08
N VAL A 576 -55.88 -16.10 21.90
CA VAL A 576 -55.26 -17.37 22.24
C VAL A 576 -56.28 -18.13 23.06
N PHE A 577 -56.97 -19.08 22.48
CA PHE A 577 -57.71 -20.10 23.24
C PHE A 577 -56.69 -21.08 23.77
N GLN A 578 -56.20 -20.86 24.96
CA GLN A 578 -55.53 -21.87 25.74
C GLN A 578 -56.60 -22.90 26.15
N LYS A 579 -56.58 -24.05 25.50
CA LYS A 579 -57.34 -25.18 25.95
C LYS A 579 -56.50 -25.80 27.08
N ASP A 580 -56.91 -25.59 28.31
CA ASP A 580 -56.36 -26.30 29.45
C ASP A 580 -56.67 -27.77 29.25
N GLU A 581 -55.68 -28.56 28.85
CA GLU A 581 -55.71 -30.00 28.97
C GLU A 581 -55.53 -30.34 30.44
N LYS A 582 -56.64 -30.70 31.05
CA LYS A 582 -56.63 -31.35 32.36
C LYS A 582 -55.86 -32.65 32.23
N THR A 583 -54.69 -32.73 32.89
CA THR A 583 -53.98 -33.98 33.19
C THR A 583 -54.95 -34.94 33.86
N GLY A 584 -55.12 -36.09 33.22
CA GLY A 584 -55.61 -37.31 33.79
C GLY A 584 -54.56 -38.37 33.59
#